data_9c04e99bb2b95643e3dc13332aac7fd4
#
_entry.id   9c04e99bb2b95643e3dc13332aac7fd4
#
_cell.length_a   1.000
_cell.length_b   1.000
_cell.length_c   1.000
_cell.angle_alpha   90.00
_cell.angle_beta   90.00
_cell.angle_gamma   90.00
#
_symmetry.space_group_name_H-M   'P 1'
#
loop_
_entity.id
_entity.type
_entity.pdbx_description
1 polymer ?
#
loop_
_entity_poly.entity_id
_entity_poly.type
_entity_poly.pdbx_seq_one_letter_code
_entity_poly.pdbx_strand_id
1 'polypeptide(L)'
;VVPMYWWSNIAVPASEEGRIITPAKQAYTSSKGLVYKVDIPIVEDVDITRYNNIPESVDYFFDLEPHEPKYIAHVDGTGYGLLQMSTDRLQARKLFTWGRKAAAVHWQEFLSVEGEGKYVEIQAGLAKTQYGCLPMSPRTAWEWLERYGAVTLSEAQRNMEFAGLRDEMTRTVSADPAFQEMDQVLRDTKEMAHQPAEVKVKGSGYGAMKNRELELEGRPSISGHLDFGAPEEKQEEWLRFLKSGELFCPDPKEAPQLYPNDESIYVKLKETVKNRNKDNWYAHYNLGLYYFQKGKYKKAYREFEKSASIRKNAWAYHGMASAAVMRGENKKAGQAMEKGICLR
;
A
#
# COMPACT_ATOMS: atom_id res chain seq x y z
N VAL A 1 -8.49 6.10 16.13
CA VAL A 1 -8.96 5.73 14.78
C VAL A 1 -7.76 5.80 13.85
N VAL A 2 -7.50 4.73 13.13
CA VAL A 2 -6.45 4.65 12.12
C VAL A 2 -7.06 4.40 10.75
N PRO A 3 -6.48 4.94 9.66
CA PRO A 3 -6.91 4.59 8.32
C PRO A 3 -6.44 3.16 7.99
N MET A 4 -7.37 2.30 7.62
CA MET A 4 -7.06 0.93 7.16
C MET A 4 -7.13 0.87 5.65
N TYR A 5 -6.09 0.28 5.09
CA TYR A 5 -5.94 0.03 3.67
C TYR A 5 -5.44 -1.40 3.48
N TRP A 6 -6.20 -2.20 2.76
CA TRP A 6 -5.81 -3.58 2.44
C TRP A 6 -6.45 -4.04 1.13
N TRP A 7 -5.64 -4.68 0.30
CA TRP A 7 -6.02 -5.26 -0.98
C TRP A 7 -5.23 -6.54 -1.19
N SER A 8 -5.93 -7.62 -1.57
CA SER A 8 -5.27 -8.78 -2.16
C SER A 8 -4.98 -8.52 -3.63
N ASN A 9 -3.99 -9.21 -4.16
CA ASN A 9 -3.61 -9.13 -5.56
C ASN A 9 -3.18 -10.49 -6.07
N ILE A 10 -3.66 -10.86 -7.24
CA ILE A 10 -3.18 -12.02 -7.98
C ILE A 10 -3.02 -11.65 -9.46
N ALA A 11 -1.84 -11.94 -10.00
CA ALA A 11 -1.58 -11.84 -11.43
C ALA A 11 -2.09 -13.11 -12.11
N VAL A 12 -2.84 -12.93 -13.18
CA VAL A 12 -3.33 -14.03 -14.02
C VAL A 12 -2.89 -13.81 -15.47
N PRO A 13 -2.47 -14.86 -16.18
CA PRO A 13 -2.06 -14.72 -17.59
C PRO A 13 -3.20 -14.11 -18.41
N ALA A 14 -2.88 -13.09 -19.19
CA ALA A 14 -3.82 -12.48 -20.12
C ALA A 14 -3.81 -13.25 -21.45
N SER A 15 -4.98 -13.57 -21.97
CA SER A 15 -5.15 -14.14 -23.31
C SER A 15 -5.88 -13.17 -24.24
N GLU A 16 -5.70 -13.31 -25.54
CA GLU A 16 -6.32 -12.41 -26.52
C GLU A 16 -7.86 -12.45 -26.46
N GLU A 17 -8.43 -13.61 -26.18
CA GLU A 17 -9.87 -13.82 -26.03
C GLU A 17 -10.32 -13.85 -24.55
N GLY A 18 -9.40 -13.54 -23.63
CA GLY A 18 -9.66 -13.55 -22.20
C GLY A 18 -10.76 -12.56 -21.80
N ARG A 19 -11.52 -12.92 -20.77
CA ARG A 19 -12.64 -12.13 -20.27
C ARG A 19 -12.67 -12.05 -18.76
N ILE A 20 -12.92 -10.85 -18.25
CA ILE A 20 -13.24 -10.60 -16.84
C ILE A 20 -14.75 -10.70 -16.63
N ILE A 21 -15.17 -11.33 -15.54
CA ILE A 21 -16.57 -11.47 -15.16
C ILE A 21 -16.72 -11.08 -13.69
N THR A 22 -17.68 -10.23 -13.40
CA THR A 22 -17.98 -9.71 -12.05
C THR A 22 -19.48 -9.40 -11.98
N PRO A 23 -20.12 -9.40 -10.80
CA PRO A 23 -21.54 -9.05 -10.69
C PRO A 23 -21.81 -7.57 -10.98
N ALA A 24 -20.80 -6.71 -10.90
CA ALA A 24 -20.97 -5.27 -11.06
C ALA A 24 -21.56 -4.85 -12.41
N LYS A 25 -22.31 -3.75 -12.37
CA LYS A 25 -22.83 -3.04 -13.57
C LYS A 25 -22.05 -1.75 -13.85
N GLN A 26 -21.31 -1.28 -12.86
CA GLN A 26 -20.53 -0.05 -12.91
C GLN A 26 -19.14 -0.27 -12.30
N ALA A 27 -18.20 0.60 -12.65
CA ALA A 27 -16.88 0.65 -12.06
C ALA A 27 -16.45 2.10 -11.81
N TYR A 28 -15.56 2.29 -10.84
CA TYR A 28 -14.78 3.53 -10.72
C TYR A 28 -13.48 3.40 -11.50
N THR A 29 -13.09 4.46 -12.15
CA THR A 29 -11.78 4.62 -12.79
C THR A 29 -11.27 6.03 -12.58
N SER A 30 -10.05 6.32 -13.02
CA SER A 30 -9.48 7.66 -12.87
C SER A 30 -8.81 8.14 -14.15
N SER A 31 -8.95 9.43 -14.42
CA SER A 31 -8.22 10.12 -15.47
C SER A 31 -7.81 11.50 -14.98
N LYS A 32 -6.57 11.91 -15.25
CA LYS A 32 -6.03 13.24 -14.88
C LYS A 32 -6.22 13.60 -13.40
N GLY A 33 -6.13 12.59 -12.51
CA GLY A 33 -6.29 12.78 -11.07
C GLY A 33 -7.73 12.90 -10.57
N LEU A 34 -8.71 12.71 -11.43
CA LEU A 34 -10.13 12.68 -11.06
C LEU A 34 -10.65 11.24 -11.11
N VAL A 35 -11.38 10.86 -10.08
CA VAL A 35 -12.08 9.57 -9.99
C VAL A 35 -13.53 9.77 -10.42
N TYR A 36 -14.02 8.91 -11.31
CA TYR A 36 -15.39 8.96 -11.80
C TYR A 36 -15.95 7.55 -11.98
N LYS A 37 -17.27 7.45 -12.05
CA LYS A 37 -17.98 6.18 -12.23
C LYS A 37 -18.37 6.03 -13.69
N VAL A 38 -18.26 4.79 -14.20
CA VAL A 38 -18.57 4.41 -15.58
C VAL A 38 -19.48 3.18 -15.59
N ASP A 39 -20.32 3.07 -16.60
CA ASP A 39 -21.07 1.84 -16.87
C ASP A 39 -20.17 0.82 -17.57
N ILE A 40 -20.35 -0.47 -17.27
CA ILE A 40 -19.61 -1.55 -17.91
C ILE A 40 -20.56 -2.49 -18.69
N PRO A 41 -20.10 -3.19 -19.72
CA PRO A 41 -18.70 -3.44 -20.10
C PRO A 41 -18.05 -2.37 -20.98
N ILE A 42 -18.83 -1.46 -21.58
CA ILE A 42 -18.31 -0.51 -22.57
C ILE A 42 -17.98 0.83 -21.90
N VAL A 43 -16.72 1.21 -21.95
CA VAL A 43 -16.20 2.51 -21.45
C VAL A 43 -15.47 3.19 -22.60
N GLU A 44 -15.92 4.38 -23.03
CA GLU A 44 -15.32 5.13 -24.15
C GLU A 44 -15.12 4.23 -25.39
N ASP A 45 -16.18 3.49 -25.77
CA ASP A 45 -16.22 2.54 -26.88
C ASP A 45 -15.31 1.31 -26.74
N VAL A 46 -14.74 1.06 -25.55
CA VAL A 46 -13.91 -0.09 -25.24
C VAL A 46 -14.64 -1.08 -24.32
N ASP A 47 -14.77 -2.35 -24.74
CA ASP A 47 -15.17 -3.42 -23.82
C ASP A 47 -14.01 -3.73 -22.85
N ILE A 48 -14.10 -3.17 -21.65
CA ILE A 48 -13.06 -3.27 -20.61
C ILE A 48 -12.98 -4.66 -19.98
N THR A 49 -13.94 -5.52 -20.23
CA THR A 49 -13.89 -6.91 -19.74
C THR A 49 -12.96 -7.80 -20.56
N ARG A 50 -12.48 -7.30 -21.68
CA ARG A 50 -11.55 -8.00 -22.58
C ARG A 50 -10.21 -7.28 -22.62
N TYR A 51 -9.16 -7.96 -22.13
CA TYR A 51 -7.81 -7.42 -22.08
C TYR A 51 -7.36 -6.82 -23.42
N ASN A 52 -7.65 -7.52 -24.51
CA ASN A 52 -7.15 -7.17 -25.82
C ASN A 52 -7.69 -5.83 -26.35
N ASN A 53 -8.78 -5.34 -25.79
CA ASN A 53 -9.38 -4.05 -26.17
C ASN A 53 -8.75 -2.86 -25.44
N ILE A 54 -8.07 -3.10 -24.30
CA ILE A 54 -7.60 -2.01 -23.44
C ILE A 54 -6.22 -1.52 -23.91
N PRO A 55 -6.12 -0.26 -24.36
CA PRO A 55 -4.88 0.22 -24.98
C PRO A 55 -3.79 0.61 -23.98
N GLU A 56 -4.16 1.15 -22.82
CA GLU A 56 -3.24 1.74 -21.85
C GLU A 56 -3.45 1.17 -20.45
N SER A 57 -2.46 1.45 -19.59
CA SER A 57 -2.51 1.08 -18.18
C SER A 57 -3.68 1.76 -17.47
N VAL A 58 -4.55 0.96 -16.84
CA VAL A 58 -5.76 1.46 -16.19
C VAL A 58 -6.23 0.57 -15.06
N ASP A 59 -6.87 1.19 -14.07
CA ASP A 59 -7.59 0.57 -12.98
C ASP A 59 -9.10 0.68 -13.18
N TYR A 60 -9.80 -0.44 -13.03
CA TYR A 60 -11.27 -0.48 -12.92
C TYR A 60 -11.66 -1.11 -11.59
N PHE A 61 -12.23 -0.30 -10.70
CA PHE A 61 -12.75 -0.75 -9.40
C PHE A 61 -14.24 -1.03 -9.56
N PHE A 62 -14.61 -2.28 -9.64
CA PHE A 62 -15.99 -2.72 -9.82
C PHE A 62 -16.85 -2.39 -8.61
N ASP A 63 -17.92 -1.64 -8.83
CA ASP A 63 -18.83 -1.19 -7.77
C ASP A 63 -19.89 -2.27 -7.51
N LEU A 64 -19.62 -3.12 -6.54
CA LEU A 64 -20.54 -4.19 -6.13
C LEU A 64 -21.56 -3.66 -5.13
N GLU A 65 -22.82 -4.03 -5.35
CA GLU A 65 -23.89 -3.76 -4.40
C GLU A 65 -23.72 -4.62 -3.11
N PRO A 66 -24.21 -4.17 -1.96
CA PRO A 66 -24.05 -4.90 -0.71
C PRO A 66 -24.56 -6.35 -0.75
N HIS A 67 -25.65 -6.60 -1.47
CA HIS A 67 -26.29 -7.91 -1.58
C HIS A 67 -25.73 -8.81 -2.68
N GLU A 68 -24.86 -8.27 -3.54
CA GLU A 68 -24.23 -9.05 -4.60
C GLU A 68 -23.10 -9.94 -4.05
N PRO A 69 -22.95 -11.16 -4.59
CA PRO A 69 -21.85 -12.04 -4.20
C PRO A 69 -20.51 -11.40 -4.56
N LYS A 70 -19.56 -11.49 -3.62
CA LYS A 70 -18.25 -10.85 -3.75
C LYS A 70 -17.31 -11.73 -4.54
N TYR A 71 -17.33 -11.64 -5.89
CA TYR A 71 -16.44 -12.39 -6.77
C TYR A 71 -15.89 -11.57 -7.94
N ILE A 72 -14.81 -12.07 -8.49
CA ILE A 72 -14.27 -11.72 -9.81
C ILE A 72 -13.69 -12.97 -10.44
N ALA A 73 -13.93 -13.17 -11.72
CA ALA A 73 -13.33 -14.25 -12.49
C ALA A 73 -12.57 -13.69 -13.70
N HIS A 74 -11.49 -14.35 -14.05
CA HIS A 74 -10.80 -14.20 -15.33
C HIS A 74 -10.76 -15.55 -16.03
N VAL A 75 -11.23 -15.61 -17.26
CA VAL A 75 -11.18 -16.80 -18.12
C VAL A 75 -10.40 -16.50 -19.38
N ASP A 76 -9.72 -17.50 -19.92
CA ASP A 76 -9.05 -17.44 -21.21
C ASP A 76 -10.01 -17.73 -22.39
N GLY A 77 -9.49 -17.79 -23.61
CA GLY A 77 -10.28 -18.10 -24.82
C GLY A 77 -10.90 -19.49 -24.84
N THR A 78 -10.38 -20.44 -24.05
CA THR A 78 -11.00 -21.78 -23.89
C THR A 78 -12.16 -21.77 -22.91
N GLY A 79 -12.32 -20.69 -22.16
CA GLY A 79 -13.30 -20.55 -21.08
C GLY A 79 -12.81 -21.06 -19.72
N TYR A 80 -11.56 -21.50 -19.62
CA TYR A 80 -10.96 -21.91 -18.35
C TYR A 80 -10.28 -20.73 -17.69
N GLY A 81 -10.33 -20.68 -16.35
CA GLY A 81 -9.69 -19.59 -15.65
C GLY A 81 -9.80 -19.65 -14.12
N LEU A 82 -9.55 -18.50 -13.52
CA LEU A 82 -9.54 -18.30 -12.07
C LEU A 82 -10.83 -17.59 -11.62
N LEU A 83 -11.42 -18.11 -10.55
CA LEU A 83 -12.50 -17.48 -9.79
C LEU A 83 -11.96 -17.10 -8.39
N GLN A 84 -12.01 -15.82 -8.05
CA GLN A 84 -11.77 -15.33 -6.71
C GLN A 84 -13.09 -14.91 -6.07
N MET A 85 -13.34 -15.41 -4.87
CA MET A 85 -14.52 -15.09 -4.05
C MET A 85 -14.08 -14.63 -2.67
N SER A 86 -14.92 -13.88 -1.97
CA SER A 86 -14.68 -13.54 -0.57
C SER A 86 -15.97 -13.36 0.23
N THR A 87 -15.83 -13.37 1.55
CA THR A 87 -16.87 -12.87 2.46
C THR A 87 -17.07 -11.35 2.28
N ASP A 88 -18.16 -10.82 2.79
CA ASP A 88 -18.64 -9.44 2.54
C ASP A 88 -17.71 -8.33 3.02
N ARG A 89 -16.76 -8.63 3.90
CA ARG A 89 -15.80 -7.61 4.38
C ARG A 89 -15.00 -6.98 3.25
N LEU A 90 -14.65 -7.74 2.21
CA LEU A 90 -13.98 -7.21 1.03
C LEU A 90 -15.03 -6.70 0.03
N GLN A 91 -15.30 -5.40 0.08
CA GLN A 91 -16.41 -4.76 -0.63
C GLN A 91 -16.16 -4.56 -2.13
N ALA A 92 -14.90 -4.49 -2.55
CA ALA A 92 -14.56 -4.18 -3.93
C ALA A 92 -13.84 -5.32 -4.65
N ARG A 93 -13.98 -5.30 -5.96
CA ARG A 93 -13.17 -6.05 -6.91
C ARG A 93 -12.51 -5.07 -7.87
N LYS A 94 -11.30 -5.40 -8.30
CA LYS A 94 -10.54 -4.53 -9.20
C LYS A 94 -9.90 -5.35 -10.31
N LEU A 95 -9.92 -4.79 -11.50
CA LEU A 95 -9.05 -5.16 -12.60
C LEU A 95 -7.98 -4.08 -12.73
N PHE A 96 -6.71 -4.47 -12.69
CA PHE A 96 -5.63 -3.68 -13.23
C PHE A 96 -5.11 -4.34 -14.50
N THR A 97 -4.86 -3.55 -15.52
CA THR A 97 -4.25 -3.99 -16.75
C THR A 97 -3.19 -2.99 -17.21
N TRP A 98 -2.10 -3.50 -17.73
CA TRP A 98 -1.04 -2.68 -18.33
C TRP A 98 -1.45 -2.10 -19.68
N GLY A 99 -2.38 -2.77 -20.37
CA GLY A 99 -2.74 -2.41 -21.73
C GLY A 99 -1.74 -2.91 -22.78
N ARG A 100 -1.86 -2.39 -24.00
CA ARG A 100 -1.16 -2.91 -25.20
C ARG A 100 -0.15 -1.95 -25.84
N LYS A 101 -0.03 -0.71 -25.36
CA LYS A 101 0.98 0.24 -25.84
C LYS A 101 2.40 -0.25 -25.56
N ALA A 102 3.37 0.15 -26.36
CA ALA A 102 4.77 -0.29 -26.26
C ALA A 102 5.35 -0.13 -24.84
N ALA A 103 5.07 0.98 -24.18
CA ALA A 103 5.51 1.20 -22.79
C ALA A 103 4.91 0.17 -21.82
N ALA A 104 3.64 -0.20 -22.01
CA ALA A 104 2.97 -1.20 -21.19
C ALA A 104 3.55 -2.59 -21.40
N VAL A 105 3.83 -2.95 -22.64
CA VAL A 105 4.51 -4.23 -22.99
C VAL A 105 5.89 -4.28 -22.33
N HIS A 106 6.68 -3.20 -22.44
CA HIS A 106 8.00 -3.13 -21.80
C HIS A 106 7.93 -3.34 -20.27
N TRP A 107 6.95 -2.73 -19.59
CA TRP A 107 6.79 -2.92 -18.15
C TRP A 107 6.38 -4.34 -17.78
N GLN A 108 5.52 -4.97 -18.57
CA GLN A 108 5.15 -6.37 -18.35
C GLN A 108 6.34 -7.31 -18.52
N GLU A 109 7.15 -7.12 -19.57
CA GLU A 109 8.38 -7.89 -19.79
C GLU A 109 9.41 -7.69 -18.67
N PHE A 110 9.53 -6.45 -18.15
CA PHE A 110 10.44 -6.14 -17.05
C PHE A 110 10.00 -6.76 -15.71
N LEU A 111 8.68 -6.86 -15.47
CA LEU A 111 8.11 -7.32 -14.20
C LEU A 111 7.78 -8.81 -14.19
N SER A 112 7.80 -9.48 -15.33
CA SER A 112 7.59 -10.93 -15.45
C SER A 112 8.87 -11.66 -15.82
N VAL A 113 8.84 -12.99 -15.73
CA VAL A 113 9.92 -13.83 -16.25
C VAL A 113 9.85 -13.83 -17.78
N GLU A 114 11.00 -13.83 -18.46
CA GLU A 114 11.08 -13.87 -19.90
C GLU A 114 10.31 -15.08 -20.48
N GLY A 115 9.40 -14.81 -21.42
CA GLY A 115 8.55 -15.82 -22.05
C GLY A 115 7.24 -16.15 -21.34
N GLU A 116 6.98 -15.65 -20.11
CA GLU A 116 5.74 -15.89 -19.37
C GLU A 116 4.53 -15.10 -19.92
N GLY A 117 4.78 -14.14 -20.79
CA GLY A 117 3.73 -13.40 -21.49
C GLY A 117 3.10 -12.27 -20.68
N LYS A 118 1.94 -11.84 -21.14
CA LYS A 118 1.18 -10.73 -20.57
C LYS A 118 0.28 -11.21 -19.44
N TYR A 119 -0.02 -10.30 -18.52
CA TYR A 119 -0.90 -10.59 -17.40
C TYR A 119 -1.82 -9.41 -17.06
N VAL A 120 -2.88 -9.71 -16.37
CA VAL A 120 -3.74 -8.75 -15.67
C VAL A 120 -3.71 -9.05 -14.18
N GLU A 121 -4.05 -8.06 -13.38
CA GLU A 121 -4.17 -8.25 -11.94
C GLU A 121 -5.65 -8.18 -11.54
N ILE A 122 -6.12 -9.20 -10.85
CA ILE A 122 -7.42 -9.18 -10.19
C ILE A 122 -7.21 -9.04 -8.69
N GLN A 123 -8.00 -8.15 -8.08
CA GLN A 123 -7.80 -7.73 -6.71
C GLN A 123 -9.12 -7.66 -5.95
N ALA A 124 -9.05 -7.84 -4.62
CA ALA A 124 -10.16 -7.60 -3.72
C ALA A 124 -9.75 -6.66 -2.59
N GLY A 125 -10.62 -5.76 -2.19
CA GLY A 125 -10.27 -4.72 -1.24
C GLY A 125 -11.34 -4.39 -0.21
N LEU A 126 -10.88 -3.87 0.93
CA LEU A 126 -11.72 -3.41 2.03
C LEU A 126 -12.60 -2.22 1.63
N ALA A 127 -12.04 -1.26 0.91
CA ALA A 127 -12.72 -0.06 0.43
C ALA A 127 -13.13 -0.22 -1.05
N LYS A 128 -14.08 0.62 -1.51
CA LYS A 128 -14.55 0.58 -2.90
C LYS A 128 -13.48 0.91 -3.95
N THR A 129 -12.45 1.68 -3.56
CA THR A 129 -11.31 2.04 -4.43
C THR A 129 -10.02 2.07 -3.62
N GLN A 130 -8.89 2.07 -4.31
CA GLN A 130 -7.56 2.28 -3.70
C GLN A 130 -7.26 3.75 -3.38
N TYR A 131 -8.13 4.67 -3.79
CA TYR A 131 -8.01 6.11 -3.47
C TYR A 131 -8.54 6.46 -2.08
N GLY A 132 -9.16 5.51 -1.37
CA GLY A 132 -9.72 5.67 -0.05
C GLY A 132 -9.23 4.61 0.93
N CYS A 133 -9.41 4.92 2.22
CA CYS A 133 -9.19 4.00 3.33
C CYS A 133 -10.42 3.96 4.22
N LEU A 134 -10.58 2.91 5.00
CA LEU A 134 -11.65 2.79 5.98
C LEU A 134 -11.14 3.18 7.37
N PRO A 135 -11.91 3.98 8.14
CA PRO A 135 -11.55 4.31 9.51
C PRO A 135 -11.71 3.07 10.40
N MET A 136 -10.64 2.64 11.04
CA MET A 136 -10.68 1.54 12.02
C MET A 136 -10.61 2.11 13.44
N SER A 137 -11.62 1.81 14.24
CA SER A 137 -11.69 2.20 15.64
C SER A 137 -10.69 1.43 16.51
N PRO A 138 -10.27 1.97 17.66
CA PRO A 138 -9.46 1.21 18.61
C PRO A 138 -10.21 -0.03 19.12
N ARG A 139 -9.48 -1.08 19.42
CA ARG A 139 -10.02 -2.37 19.90
C ARG A 139 -11.04 -3.00 18.96
N THR A 140 -10.85 -2.83 17.65
CA THR A 140 -11.65 -3.45 16.59
C THR A 140 -10.79 -4.45 15.84
N ALA A 141 -11.35 -5.62 15.54
CA ALA A 141 -10.77 -6.62 14.65
C ALA A 141 -11.66 -6.78 13.41
N TRP A 142 -11.07 -6.93 12.27
CA TRP A 142 -11.74 -7.26 11.03
C TRP A 142 -11.23 -8.59 10.52
N GLU A 143 -12.16 -9.40 10.04
CA GLU A 143 -11.91 -10.78 9.58
C GLU A 143 -12.56 -10.95 8.21
N TRP A 144 -11.94 -11.72 7.35
CA TRP A 144 -12.50 -12.12 6.06
C TRP A 144 -11.86 -13.44 5.62
N LEU A 145 -12.54 -14.09 4.70
CA LEU A 145 -12.04 -15.26 3.99
C LEU A 145 -12.03 -14.97 2.50
N GLU A 146 -10.97 -15.38 1.83
CA GLU A 146 -10.88 -15.40 0.38
C GLU A 146 -10.76 -16.85 -0.10
N ARG A 147 -11.41 -17.15 -1.20
CA ARG A 147 -11.33 -18.44 -1.86
C ARG A 147 -10.94 -18.23 -3.32
N TYR A 148 -9.96 -18.98 -3.74
CA TYR A 148 -9.49 -19.05 -5.11
C TYR A 148 -9.76 -20.44 -5.66
N GLY A 149 -10.31 -20.51 -6.87
CA GLY A 149 -10.66 -21.78 -7.51
C GLY A 149 -10.70 -21.66 -9.02
N ALA A 150 -10.79 -22.78 -9.69
CA ALA A 150 -10.98 -22.83 -11.12
C ALA A 150 -12.43 -22.51 -11.50
N VAL A 151 -12.61 -21.91 -12.66
CA VAL A 151 -13.92 -21.76 -13.32
C VAL A 151 -13.80 -22.20 -14.77
N THR A 152 -14.86 -22.82 -15.27
CA THR A 152 -14.93 -23.22 -16.69
C THR A 152 -16.26 -22.77 -17.27
N LEU A 153 -16.20 -22.04 -18.37
CA LEU A 153 -17.36 -21.63 -19.15
C LEU A 153 -17.62 -22.62 -20.29
N SER A 154 -18.86 -23.01 -20.48
CA SER A 154 -19.28 -23.71 -21.69
C SER A 154 -19.12 -22.82 -22.94
N GLU A 155 -19.13 -23.42 -24.11
CA GLU A 155 -19.09 -22.67 -25.38
C GLU A 155 -20.27 -21.69 -25.49
N ALA A 156 -21.46 -22.07 -25.05
CA ALA A 156 -22.62 -21.19 -25.03
C ALA A 156 -22.40 -19.97 -24.14
N GLN A 157 -21.82 -20.13 -22.96
CA GLN A 157 -21.52 -19.05 -22.03
C GLN A 157 -20.44 -18.10 -22.59
N ARG A 158 -19.40 -18.64 -23.24
CA ARG A 158 -18.35 -17.80 -23.88
C ARG A 158 -18.89 -16.85 -24.93
N ASN A 159 -19.94 -17.30 -25.64
CA ASN A 159 -20.59 -16.54 -26.71
C ASN A 159 -21.71 -15.60 -26.20
N MET A 160 -22.00 -15.60 -24.92
CA MET A 160 -23.01 -14.70 -24.33
C MET A 160 -22.57 -13.24 -24.37
N GLU A 161 -23.52 -12.34 -24.52
CA GLU A 161 -23.39 -10.94 -24.20
C GLU A 161 -23.04 -10.77 -22.70
N PHE A 162 -22.25 -9.75 -22.39
CA PHE A 162 -21.72 -9.58 -21.02
C PHE A 162 -22.81 -9.58 -19.94
N ALA A 163 -23.92 -8.89 -20.16
CA ALA A 163 -24.99 -8.81 -19.18
C ALA A 163 -25.60 -10.19 -18.85
N GLY A 164 -25.86 -11.02 -19.89
CA GLY A 164 -26.36 -12.38 -19.72
C GLY A 164 -25.35 -13.27 -18.99
N LEU A 165 -24.08 -13.22 -19.40
CA LEU A 165 -23.02 -13.99 -18.75
C LEU A 165 -22.83 -13.57 -17.28
N ARG A 166 -22.82 -12.27 -16.99
CA ARG A 166 -22.75 -11.73 -15.63
C ARG A 166 -23.88 -12.29 -14.76
N ASP A 167 -25.11 -12.20 -15.22
CA ASP A 167 -26.30 -12.61 -14.48
C ASP A 167 -26.32 -14.14 -14.25
N GLU A 168 -25.87 -14.91 -15.22
CA GLU A 168 -25.74 -16.38 -15.10
C GLU A 168 -24.62 -16.76 -14.13
N MET A 169 -23.45 -16.14 -14.26
CA MET A 169 -22.33 -16.39 -13.34
C MET A 169 -22.67 -15.97 -11.91
N THR A 170 -23.37 -14.85 -11.74
CA THR A 170 -23.83 -14.41 -10.40
C THR A 170 -24.76 -15.43 -9.77
N ARG A 171 -25.69 -16.01 -10.54
CA ARG A 171 -26.56 -17.09 -10.04
C ARG A 171 -25.76 -18.36 -9.70
N THR A 172 -24.83 -18.74 -10.56
CA THR A 172 -23.97 -19.91 -10.37
C THR A 172 -23.13 -19.77 -9.10
N VAL A 173 -22.45 -18.65 -8.92
CA VAL A 173 -21.63 -18.37 -7.70
C VAL A 173 -22.51 -18.34 -6.46
N SER A 174 -23.66 -17.68 -6.51
CA SER A 174 -24.58 -17.62 -5.35
C SER A 174 -25.14 -18.97 -4.95
N ALA A 175 -25.28 -19.90 -5.90
CA ALA A 175 -25.75 -21.27 -5.65
C ALA A 175 -24.62 -22.26 -5.29
N ASP A 176 -23.36 -21.84 -5.43
CA ASP A 176 -22.22 -22.70 -5.10
C ASP A 176 -22.17 -22.96 -3.59
N PRO A 177 -22.26 -24.23 -3.13
CA PRO A 177 -22.14 -24.57 -1.72
C PRO A 177 -20.88 -23.99 -1.07
N ALA A 178 -19.78 -23.96 -1.81
CA ALA A 178 -18.50 -23.43 -1.33
C ALA A 178 -18.55 -21.91 -1.07
N PHE A 179 -19.37 -21.16 -1.82
CA PHE A 179 -19.62 -19.75 -1.54
C PHE A 179 -20.55 -19.57 -0.34
N GLN A 180 -21.62 -20.36 -0.27
CA GLN A 180 -22.60 -20.28 0.81
C GLN A 180 -22.01 -20.64 2.18
N GLU A 181 -21.00 -21.52 2.22
CA GLU A 181 -20.35 -21.95 3.44
C GLU A 181 -19.22 -21.02 3.91
N MET A 182 -18.83 -20.01 3.12
CA MET A 182 -17.64 -19.18 3.42
C MET A 182 -17.70 -18.51 4.79
N ASP A 183 -18.85 -17.97 5.17
CA ASP A 183 -19.02 -17.34 6.49
C ASP A 183 -18.93 -18.36 7.64
N GLN A 184 -19.39 -19.59 7.42
CA GLN A 184 -19.22 -20.66 8.40
C GLN A 184 -17.76 -21.08 8.51
N VAL A 185 -17.08 -21.28 7.37
CA VAL A 185 -15.65 -21.60 7.35
C VAL A 185 -14.83 -20.50 8.03
N LEU A 186 -15.15 -19.22 7.81
CA LEU A 186 -14.49 -18.10 8.49
C LEU A 186 -14.64 -18.23 10.02
N ARG A 187 -15.84 -18.52 10.52
CA ARG A 187 -16.08 -18.72 11.95
C ARG A 187 -15.31 -19.93 12.51
N ASP A 188 -15.34 -21.05 11.80
CA ASP A 188 -14.76 -22.32 12.26
C ASP A 188 -13.22 -22.28 12.24
N THR A 189 -12.64 -21.48 11.38
CA THR A 189 -11.17 -21.32 11.27
C THR A 189 -10.60 -20.17 12.08
N LYS A 190 -11.42 -19.41 12.81
CA LYS A 190 -10.99 -18.26 13.59
C LYS A 190 -9.90 -18.60 14.61
N GLU A 191 -10.10 -19.64 15.37
CA GLU A 191 -9.11 -20.09 16.37
C GLU A 191 -7.81 -20.56 15.71
N MET A 192 -7.88 -21.18 14.54
CA MET A 192 -6.70 -21.55 13.76
C MET A 192 -5.90 -20.31 13.32
N ALA A 193 -6.57 -19.23 12.88
CA ALA A 193 -5.94 -17.97 12.49
C ALA A 193 -5.23 -17.28 13.66
N HIS A 194 -5.60 -17.56 14.90
CA HIS A 194 -4.98 -17.04 16.12
C HIS A 194 -3.88 -17.95 16.68
N GLN A 195 -3.66 -19.15 16.14
CA GLN A 195 -2.61 -20.04 16.58
C GLN A 195 -1.24 -19.49 16.23
N PRO A 196 -0.24 -19.57 17.16
CA PRO A 196 1.14 -19.28 16.81
C PRO A 196 1.64 -20.22 15.73
N ALA A 197 2.30 -19.68 14.72
CA ALA A 197 2.94 -20.46 13.67
C ALA A 197 4.47 -20.46 13.86
N GLU A 198 5.16 -21.41 13.22
CA GLU A 198 6.61 -21.38 13.15
C GLU A 198 7.08 -20.17 12.33
N VAL A 199 7.92 -19.34 12.93
CA VAL A 199 8.47 -18.18 12.24
C VAL A 199 9.56 -18.63 11.26
N LYS A 200 9.29 -18.53 9.98
CA LYS A 200 10.25 -18.87 8.89
C LYS A 200 11.14 -17.69 8.52
N VAL A 201 10.61 -16.48 8.57
CA VAL A 201 11.33 -15.25 8.25
C VAL A 201 11.06 -14.22 9.33
N LYS A 202 12.13 -13.66 9.90
CA LYS A 202 12.00 -12.58 10.87
C LYS A 202 11.64 -11.27 10.19
N GLY A 203 10.89 -10.44 10.90
CA GLY A 203 10.54 -9.10 10.44
C GLY A 203 11.72 -8.12 10.53
N SER A 204 11.45 -6.86 10.22
CA SER A 204 12.46 -5.81 10.15
C SER A 204 12.88 -5.29 11.54
N GLY A 205 14.07 -4.70 11.59
CA GLY A 205 14.60 -4.05 12.77
C GLY A 205 13.74 -2.91 13.33
N TYR A 206 12.85 -2.30 12.53
CA TYR A 206 11.87 -1.32 13.05
C TYR A 206 10.90 -1.95 14.06
N GLY A 207 10.41 -3.15 13.78
CA GLY A 207 9.58 -3.91 14.72
C GLY A 207 10.35 -4.32 15.98
N ALA A 208 11.62 -4.72 15.82
CA ALA A 208 12.52 -5.01 16.95
C ALA A 208 12.74 -3.78 17.83
N MET A 209 13.02 -2.62 17.24
CA MET A 209 13.14 -1.34 17.94
C MET A 209 11.85 -0.99 18.70
N LYS A 210 10.69 -1.15 18.07
CA LYS A 210 9.40 -0.87 18.72
C LYS A 210 9.10 -1.81 19.88
N ASN A 211 9.37 -3.10 19.74
CA ASN A 211 9.22 -4.05 20.83
C ASN A 211 10.13 -3.69 22.03
N ARG A 212 11.36 -3.26 21.74
CA ARG A 212 12.28 -2.83 22.79
C ARG A 212 11.83 -1.54 23.49
N GLU A 213 11.27 -0.59 22.73
CA GLU A 213 10.64 0.62 23.29
C GLU A 213 9.49 0.25 24.24
N LEU A 214 8.57 -0.61 23.78
CA LEU A 214 7.44 -1.09 24.57
C LEU A 214 7.88 -1.80 25.84
N GLU A 215 8.91 -2.64 25.77
CA GLU A 215 9.49 -3.30 26.93
C GLU A 215 10.03 -2.29 27.96
N LEU A 216 10.70 -1.23 27.51
CA LEU A 216 11.20 -0.15 28.38
C LEU A 216 10.05 0.61 29.08
N GLU A 217 8.87 0.65 28.46
CA GLU A 217 7.66 1.25 29.02
C GLU A 217 6.84 0.25 29.88
N GLY A 218 7.29 -0.99 30.04
CA GLY A 218 6.54 -2.05 30.74
C GLY A 218 5.29 -2.50 30.00
N ARG A 219 5.25 -2.35 28.68
CA ARG A 219 4.14 -2.69 27.80
C ARG A 219 4.42 -4.00 27.06
N PRO A 220 3.38 -4.76 26.66
CA PRO A 220 3.55 -5.96 25.86
C PRO A 220 4.10 -5.64 24.47
N SER A 221 4.78 -6.62 23.86
CA SER A 221 5.24 -6.54 22.48
C SER A 221 4.09 -6.29 21.49
N ILE A 222 4.42 -5.86 20.25
CA ILE A 222 3.45 -5.59 19.18
C ILE A 222 2.53 -6.80 18.98
N SER A 223 3.09 -8.01 18.95
CA SER A 223 2.35 -9.26 18.77
C SER A 223 3.18 -10.43 19.30
N GLY A 224 2.50 -11.41 19.90
CA GLY A 224 3.10 -12.70 20.26
C GLY A 224 3.35 -13.65 19.08
N HIS A 225 2.83 -13.32 17.89
CA HIS A 225 2.95 -14.12 16.67
C HIS A 225 4.07 -13.65 15.73
N LEU A 226 4.71 -12.50 16.03
CA LEU A 226 5.72 -11.90 15.18
C LEU A 226 7.09 -11.90 15.86
N ASP A 227 8.11 -12.36 15.14
CA ASP A 227 9.50 -12.26 15.55
C ASP A 227 10.24 -11.22 14.67
N PHE A 228 10.69 -10.15 15.28
CA PHE A 228 11.46 -9.11 14.60
C PHE A 228 12.98 -9.25 14.83
N GLY A 229 13.41 -10.26 15.60
CA GLY A 229 14.81 -10.41 15.99
C GLY A 229 15.27 -9.34 16.98
N ALA A 230 16.57 -9.07 16.99
CA ALA A 230 17.18 -8.00 17.77
C ALA A 230 17.21 -6.69 16.96
N PRO A 231 17.20 -5.53 17.64
CA PRO A 231 17.50 -4.26 16.99
C PRO A 231 18.90 -4.29 16.36
N GLU A 232 19.07 -3.64 15.21
CA GLU A 232 20.37 -3.41 14.59
C GLU A 232 21.11 -2.25 15.29
N GLU A 233 22.42 -2.13 15.07
CA GLU A 233 23.27 -1.12 15.72
C GLU A 233 22.69 0.30 15.62
N LYS A 234 22.16 0.68 14.45
CA LYS A 234 21.56 2.02 14.25
C LYS A 234 20.28 2.24 15.04
N GLN A 235 19.51 1.20 15.24
CA GLN A 235 18.31 1.24 16.07
C GLN A 235 18.66 1.28 17.55
N GLU A 236 19.73 0.59 17.96
CA GLU A 236 20.25 0.67 19.33
C GLU A 236 20.69 2.09 19.71
N GLU A 237 21.21 2.87 18.77
CA GLU A 237 21.54 4.28 18.99
C GLU A 237 20.30 5.13 19.32
N TRP A 238 19.19 4.90 18.62
CA TRP A 238 17.92 5.56 18.91
C TRP A 238 17.32 5.09 20.24
N LEU A 239 17.45 3.83 20.58
CA LEU A 239 17.03 3.30 21.90
C LEU A 239 17.86 3.90 23.04
N ARG A 240 19.17 4.09 22.83
CA ARG A 240 20.02 4.83 23.78
C ARG A 240 19.56 6.27 23.95
N PHE A 241 19.21 6.96 22.83
CA PHE A 241 18.62 8.29 22.90
C PHE A 241 17.33 8.32 23.71
N LEU A 242 16.42 7.36 23.53
CA LEU A 242 15.19 7.28 24.32
C LEU A 242 15.47 7.17 25.82
N LYS A 243 16.55 6.51 26.22
CA LYS A 243 16.95 6.39 27.62
C LYS A 243 17.64 7.66 28.14
N SER A 244 18.68 8.11 27.45
CA SER A 244 19.57 9.19 27.93
C SER A 244 19.06 10.60 27.60
N GLY A 245 18.31 10.75 26.49
CA GLY A 245 17.97 12.05 25.91
C GLY A 245 19.10 12.69 25.10
N GLU A 246 20.24 11.99 24.94
CA GLU A 246 21.35 12.43 24.10
C GLU A 246 21.34 11.66 22.78
N LEU A 247 21.17 12.37 21.67
CA LEU A 247 21.17 11.77 20.34
C LEU A 247 22.62 11.69 19.83
N PHE A 248 22.99 10.54 19.24
CA PHE A 248 24.24 10.41 18.51
C PHE A 248 24.34 11.45 17.38
N CYS A 249 25.56 11.79 17.01
CA CYS A 249 25.84 12.85 16.03
C CYS A 249 26.75 12.27 14.92
N PRO A 250 26.16 11.71 13.83
CA PRO A 250 26.95 11.09 12.76
C PRO A 250 27.77 12.12 11.97
N ASP A 251 28.71 11.65 11.15
CA ASP A 251 29.40 12.52 10.21
C ASP A 251 28.38 13.08 9.20
N PRO A 252 28.31 14.39 8.97
CA PRO A 252 27.39 14.99 8.01
C PRO A 252 27.63 14.58 6.55
N LYS A 253 28.73 13.94 6.23
CA LYS A 253 29.01 13.34 4.92
C LYS A 253 28.32 12.00 4.73
N GLU A 254 27.99 11.31 5.81
CA GLU A 254 27.28 10.04 5.77
C GLU A 254 25.78 10.26 5.53
N ALA A 255 25.18 9.40 4.68
CA ALA A 255 23.75 9.46 4.47
C ALA A 255 23.00 9.06 5.75
N PRO A 256 21.98 9.83 6.17
CA PRO A 256 21.07 9.41 7.22
C PRO A 256 20.40 8.09 6.83
N GLN A 257 20.64 7.04 7.58
CA GLN A 257 20.24 5.68 7.19
C GLN A 257 18.96 5.21 7.88
N LEU A 258 18.57 5.85 8.96
CA LEU A 258 17.37 5.51 9.72
C LEU A 258 16.55 6.76 9.99
N TYR A 259 15.25 6.67 9.70
CA TYR A 259 14.27 7.67 10.03
C TYR A 259 13.22 7.05 10.96
N PRO A 260 13.36 7.18 12.28
CA PRO A 260 12.36 6.68 13.21
C PRO A 260 11.08 7.51 13.07
N ASN A 261 9.94 6.85 12.90
CA ASN A 261 8.65 7.52 12.69
C ASN A 261 7.75 7.52 13.94
N ASP A 262 8.31 7.19 15.10
CA ASP A 262 7.55 7.14 16.35
C ASP A 262 7.43 8.51 17.02
N GLU A 263 6.19 8.85 17.43
CA GLU A 263 5.89 10.12 18.07
C GLU A 263 6.67 10.30 19.39
N SER A 264 6.90 9.23 20.15
CA SER A 264 7.69 9.22 21.38
C SER A 264 9.10 9.78 21.19
N ILE A 265 9.76 9.38 20.11
CA ILE A 265 11.10 9.87 19.75
C ILE A 265 11.09 11.39 19.54
N TYR A 266 10.08 11.89 18.82
CA TYR A 266 9.98 13.33 18.55
C TYR A 266 9.53 14.17 19.74
N VAL A 267 8.72 13.62 20.64
CA VAL A 267 8.40 14.24 21.92
C VAL A 267 9.71 14.48 22.70
N LYS A 268 10.50 13.43 22.88
CA LYS A 268 11.78 13.51 23.59
C LYS A 268 12.79 14.41 22.88
N LEU A 269 12.84 14.36 21.54
CA LEU A 269 13.73 15.22 20.77
C LEU A 269 13.38 16.71 20.92
N LYS A 270 12.10 17.06 20.92
CA LYS A 270 11.62 18.43 21.19
C LYS A 270 12.01 18.93 22.59
N GLU A 271 11.96 18.03 23.58
CA GLU A 271 12.35 18.35 24.95
C GLU A 271 13.85 18.60 25.10
N THR A 272 14.66 17.79 24.41
CA THR A 272 16.11 17.77 24.60
C THR A 272 16.89 18.65 23.61
N VAL A 273 16.29 19.07 22.49
CA VAL A 273 16.97 19.81 21.42
C VAL A 273 17.51 21.18 21.85
N LYS A 274 16.93 21.80 22.87
CA LYS A 274 17.35 23.12 23.37
C LYS A 274 18.51 23.09 24.36
N ASN A 275 18.80 21.90 24.91
CA ASN A 275 19.85 21.74 25.93
C ASN A 275 20.87 20.66 25.56
N ARG A 276 20.52 19.37 25.72
CA ARG A 276 21.42 18.23 25.48
C ARG A 276 21.83 18.08 24.01
N ASN A 277 20.95 18.46 23.07
CA ASN A 277 21.17 18.28 21.64
C ASN A 277 21.24 19.62 20.87
N LYS A 278 21.49 20.76 21.54
CA LYS A 278 21.47 22.09 20.91
C LYS A 278 22.52 22.24 19.79
N ASP A 279 23.67 21.60 19.93
CA ASP A 279 24.80 21.66 19.01
C ASP A 279 24.90 20.38 18.15
N ASN A 280 23.83 19.59 18.12
CA ASN A 280 23.73 18.36 17.34
C ASN A 280 22.97 18.63 16.03
N TRP A 281 23.68 18.68 14.90
CA TRP A 281 23.08 18.93 13.59
C TRP A 281 22.03 17.88 13.23
N TYR A 282 22.25 16.61 13.60
CA TYR A 282 21.36 15.50 13.27
C TYR A 282 20.05 15.55 14.05
N ALA A 283 20.07 16.04 15.30
CA ALA A 283 18.87 16.28 16.08
C ALA A 283 17.97 17.34 15.42
N HIS A 284 18.54 18.45 14.99
CA HIS A 284 17.80 19.48 14.28
C HIS A 284 17.30 19.01 12.89
N TYR A 285 18.11 18.21 12.18
CA TYR A 285 17.71 17.61 10.92
C TYR A 285 16.49 16.70 11.11
N ASN A 286 16.50 15.77 12.04
CA ASN A 286 15.38 14.88 12.32
C ASN A 286 14.13 15.63 12.79
N LEU A 287 14.29 16.68 13.59
CA LEU A 287 13.18 17.52 14.00
C LEU A 287 12.59 18.30 12.79
N GLY A 288 13.43 18.69 11.85
CA GLY A 288 13.01 19.24 10.56
C GLY A 288 12.16 18.27 9.75
N LEU A 289 12.60 17.01 9.63
CA LEU A 289 11.84 15.94 8.96
C LEU A 289 10.47 15.71 9.61
N TYR A 290 10.43 15.64 10.94
CA TYR A 290 9.18 15.51 11.68
C TYR A 290 8.20 16.65 11.40
N TYR A 291 8.66 17.91 11.45
CA TYR A 291 7.80 19.03 11.14
C TYR A 291 7.36 19.07 9.68
N PHE A 292 8.23 18.62 8.76
CA PHE A 292 7.89 18.49 7.35
C PHE A 292 6.76 17.49 7.13
N GLN A 293 6.86 16.32 7.70
CA GLN A 293 5.83 15.27 7.65
C GLN A 293 4.48 15.73 8.24
N LYS A 294 4.53 16.57 9.28
CA LYS A 294 3.30 17.16 9.88
C LYS A 294 2.77 18.38 9.10
N GLY A 295 3.27 18.68 7.91
CA GLY A 295 2.86 19.84 7.10
C GLY A 295 3.29 21.20 7.69
N LYS A 296 4.13 21.21 8.72
CA LYS A 296 4.58 22.43 9.40
C LYS A 296 5.83 23.02 8.72
N TYR A 297 5.75 23.26 7.42
CA TYR A 297 6.90 23.59 6.57
C TYR A 297 7.73 24.77 7.04
N LYS A 298 7.14 25.82 7.64
CA LYS A 298 7.88 26.94 8.21
C LYS A 298 8.76 26.51 9.40
N LYS A 299 8.27 25.59 10.25
CA LYS A 299 9.05 25.05 11.36
C LYS A 299 10.13 24.10 10.85
N ALA A 300 9.78 23.26 9.87
CA ALA A 300 10.72 22.35 9.21
C ALA A 300 11.92 23.12 8.63
N TYR A 301 11.67 24.17 7.84
CA TYR A 301 12.72 25.02 7.27
C TYR A 301 13.67 25.57 8.34
N ARG A 302 13.15 26.09 9.45
CA ARG A 302 13.97 26.64 10.55
C ARG A 302 14.84 25.59 11.23
N GLU A 303 14.33 24.38 11.40
CA GLU A 303 15.11 23.31 12.03
C GLU A 303 16.19 22.78 11.06
N PHE A 304 15.90 22.65 9.76
CA PHE A 304 16.93 22.36 8.75
C PHE A 304 18.00 23.48 8.66
N GLU A 305 17.59 24.74 8.73
CA GLU A 305 18.53 25.88 8.74
C GLU A 305 19.45 25.83 9.94
N LYS A 306 18.95 25.52 11.14
CA LYS A 306 19.79 25.31 12.34
C LYS A 306 20.73 24.12 12.15
N SER A 307 20.24 23.01 11.62
CA SER A 307 21.08 21.86 11.30
C SER A 307 22.25 22.25 10.39
N ALA A 308 22.00 22.96 9.29
CA ALA A 308 23.02 23.43 8.37
C ALA A 308 23.97 24.47 8.99
N SER A 309 23.51 25.26 9.98
CA SER A 309 24.34 26.26 10.69
C SER A 309 25.28 25.60 11.69
N ILE A 310 24.87 24.51 12.36
CA ILE A 310 25.72 23.75 13.28
C ILE A 310 26.82 23.04 12.51
N ARG A 311 26.43 22.29 11.47
CA ARG A 311 27.36 21.66 10.53
C ARG A 311 26.79 21.70 9.12
N LYS A 312 27.56 22.25 8.19
CA LYS A 312 27.16 22.25 6.75
C LYS A 312 26.97 20.80 6.30
N ASN A 313 25.78 20.48 5.82
CA ASN A 313 25.44 19.16 5.31
C ASN A 313 24.41 19.23 4.18
N ALA A 314 24.55 18.39 3.17
CA ALA A 314 23.68 18.36 2.01
C ALA A 314 22.24 18.01 2.37
N TRP A 315 22.05 17.19 3.39
CA TRP A 315 20.73 16.70 3.85
C TRP A 315 19.84 17.83 4.35
N ALA A 316 20.40 18.70 5.20
CA ALA A 316 19.67 19.87 5.72
C ALA A 316 19.35 20.87 4.60
N TYR A 317 20.27 21.12 3.67
CA TYR A 317 20.00 22.02 2.52
C TYR A 317 18.92 21.46 1.60
N HIS A 318 18.91 20.15 1.35
CA HIS A 318 17.82 19.48 0.62
C HIS A 318 16.48 19.62 1.37
N GLY A 319 16.48 19.41 2.68
CA GLY A 319 15.28 19.61 3.52
C GLY A 319 14.78 21.06 3.49
N MET A 320 15.69 22.06 3.51
CA MET A 320 15.34 23.47 3.34
C MET A 320 14.69 23.73 1.98
N ALA A 321 15.28 23.20 0.90
CA ALA A 321 14.75 23.34 -0.45
C ALA A 321 13.34 22.76 -0.55
N SER A 322 13.14 21.54 -0.08
CA SER A 322 11.84 20.89 -0.06
C SER A 322 10.79 21.68 0.75
N ALA A 323 11.16 22.15 1.94
CA ALA A 323 10.26 22.97 2.76
C ALA A 323 9.92 24.33 2.12
N ALA A 324 10.85 24.92 1.37
CA ALA A 324 10.63 26.16 0.64
C ALA A 324 9.69 25.96 -0.56
N VAL A 325 9.85 24.86 -1.32
CA VAL A 325 8.91 24.49 -2.42
C VAL A 325 7.48 24.36 -1.88
N MET A 326 7.29 23.64 -0.79
CA MET A 326 5.97 23.46 -0.17
C MET A 326 5.34 24.76 0.37
N ARG A 327 6.13 25.84 0.43
CA ARG A 327 5.68 27.18 0.80
C ARG A 327 5.57 28.14 -0.39
N GLY A 328 5.82 27.68 -1.62
CA GLY A 328 5.85 28.50 -2.82
C GLY A 328 7.07 29.43 -2.93
N GLU A 329 8.11 29.25 -2.12
CA GLU A 329 9.31 30.11 -2.05
C GLU A 329 10.42 29.58 -2.99
N ASN A 330 10.13 29.47 -4.29
CA ASN A 330 10.99 28.82 -5.28
C ASN A 330 12.42 29.39 -5.35
N LYS A 331 12.59 30.73 -5.19
CA LYS A 331 13.92 31.32 -5.15
C LYS A 331 14.78 30.81 -3.99
N LYS A 332 14.19 30.72 -2.80
CA LYS A 332 14.88 30.15 -1.62
C LYS A 332 15.17 28.66 -1.79
N ALA A 333 14.26 27.93 -2.43
CA ALA A 333 14.46 26.52 -2.73
C ALA A 333 15.68 26.31 -3.64
N GLY A 334 15.81 27.08 -4.73
CA GLY A 334 16.97 27.05 -5.63
C GLY A 334 18.28 27.36 -4.89
N GLN A 335 18.32 28.44 -4.10
CA GLN A 335 19.49 28.81 -3.31
C GLN A 335 19.92 27.76 -2.30
N ALA A 336 18.97 27.08 -1.67
CA ALA A 336 19.28 25.98 -0.75
C ALA A 336 19.83 24.76 -1.51
N MET A 337 19.24 24.42 -2.65
CA MET A 337 19.68 23.29 -3.48
C MET A 337 21.11 23.50 -3.99
N GLU A 338 21.44 24.69 -4.50
CA GLU A 338 22.81 25.05 -4.95
C GLU A 338 23.84 24.84 -3.84
N LYS A 339 23.55 25.32 -2.61
CA LYS A 339 24.43 25.11 -1.46
C LYS A 339 24.60 23.63 -1.09
N GLY A 340 23.54 22.81 -1.24
CA GLY A 340 23.60 21.39 -0.98
C GLY A 340 24.44 20.62 -2.00
N ILE A 341 24.33 20.95 -3.27
CA ILE A 341 25.10 20.33 -4.36
C ILE A 341 26.60 20.57 -4.19
N CYS A 342 27.01 21.77 -3.77
CA CYS A 342 28.42 22.12 -3.55
C CYS A 342 29.08 21.38 -2.37
N LEU A 343 28.32 20.57 -1.59
CA LEU A 343 28.83 19.80 -0.46
C LEU A 343 29.02 18.31 -0.75
N ARG A 344 28.75 17.89 -1.98
CA ARG A 344 28.94 16.50 -2.43
C ARG A 344 30.36 16.21 -2.87
#